data_801de8413d5597dbc9b7aa5d8e1d4a48
#
_entry.id   801de8413d5597dbc9b7aa5d8e1d4a48
#
_cell.length_a   1.000
_cell.length_b   1.000
_cell.length_c   1.000
_cell.angle_alpha   90.00
_cell.angle_beta   90.00
_cell.angle_gamma   90.00
#
_symmetry.space_group_name_H-M   'P 1'
#
loop_
_entity.id
_entity.type
_entity.pdbx_description
1 polymer ?
#
loop_
_entity_poly.entity_id
_entity_poly.type
_entity_poly.pdbx_seq_one_letter_code
_entity_poly.pdbx_strand_id
1 'polypeptide(L)' 'MDLLNRLIQENEPVTGKVLAQQYLVSSKTIYNDISVINQYLKAFSSEIKKKPSMGIYIEIDEKYKE' A
#
# COMPACT_ATOMS: atom_id res chain seq x y z
N MET A 1 0.94 -10.12 8.09
CA MET A 1 0.06 -9.39 7.15
C MET A 1 0.84 -9.06 5.90
N ASP A 2 0.32 -9.41 4.75
CA ASP A 2 1.02 -9.26 3.47
C ASP A 2 0.47 -8.05 2.70
N LEU A 3 0.55 -6.89 3.31
CA LEU A 3 -0.03 -5.66 2.75
C LEU A 3 0.65 -5.24 1.45
N LEU A 4 1.97 -5.33 1.40
CA LEU A 4 2.71 -4.93 0.20
C LEU A 4 2.29 -5.78 -1.01
N ASN A 5 2.25 -7.08 -0.84
CA ASN A 5 1.85 -7.98 -1.92
C ASN A 5 0.41 -7.72 -2.35
N ARG A 6 -0.46 -7.46 -1.39
CA ARG A 6 -1.86 -7.13 -1.66
C ARG A 6 -1.97 -5.90 -2.56
N LEU A 7 -1.21 -4.85 -2.23
CA LEU A 7 -1.25 -3.62 -3.02
C LEU A 7 -0.67 -3.80 -4.41
N ILE A 8 0.35 -4.63 -4.55
CA ILE A 8 0.94 -4.91 -5.85
C ILE A 8 -0.06 -5.63 -6.76
N GLN A 9 -0.86 -6.52 -6.21
CA GLN A 9 -1.83 -7.29 -6.98
C GLN A 9 -3.08 -6.50 -7.33
N GLU A 10 -3.37 -5.43 -6.60
CA GLU A 10 -4.56 -4.63 -6.88
C GLU A 10 -4.32 -3.72 -8.07
N ASN A 11 -5.30 -3.68 -8.99
CA ASN A 11 -5.26 -2.80 -10.15
C ASN A 11 -5.85 -1.43 -9.86
N GLU A 12 -6.54 -1.28 -8.74
CA GLU A 12 -7.20 -0.05 -8.35
C GLU A 12 -6.85 0.31 -6.92
N PRO A 13 -6.91 1.60 -6.56
CA PRO A 13 -6.67 2.01 -5.18
C PRO A 13 -7.65 1.34 -4.22
N VAL A 14 -7.17 1.01 -3.03
CA VAL A 14 -7.96 0.35 -1.98
C VAL A 14 -7.94 1.24 -0.75
N THR A 15 -9.09 1.48 -0.13
CA THR A 15 -9.13 2.33 1.05
C THR A 15 -8.51 1.63 2.25
N GLY A 16 -7.95 2.43 3.18
CA GLY A 16 -7.42 1.89 4.43
C GLY A 16 -8.49 1.16 5.23
N LYS A 17 -9.73 1.63 5.16
CA LYS A 17 -10.84 0.97 5.85
C LYS A 17 -11.08 -0.43 5.32
N VAL A 18 -11.06 -0.61 4.01
CA VAL A 18 -11.24 -1.93 3.40
C VAL A 18 -10.10 -2.86 3.80
N LEU A 19 -8.86 -2.37 3.73
CA LEU A 19 -7.71 -3.17 4.13
C LEU A 19 -7.79 -3.56 5.61
N ALA A 20 -8.18 -2.62 6.46
CA ALA A 20 -8.32 -2.90 7.88
C ALA A 20 -9.34 -4.01 8.13
N GLN A 21 -10.45 -3.98 7.44
CA GLN A 21 -11.48 -5.01 7.58
C GLN A 21 -10.98 -6.37 7.07
N GLN A 22 -10.28 -6.38 5.96
CA GLN A 22 -9.77 -7.63 5.40
C GLN A 22 -8.73 -8.30 6.28
N TYR A 23 -7.89 -7.50 6.94
CA TYR A 23 -6.84 -8.03 7.81
C TYR A 23 -7.23 -8.07 9.28
N LEU A 24 -8.46 -7.65 9.60
CA LEU A 24 -8.98 -7.65 10.98
C LEU A 24 -8.12 -6.82 11.92
N VAL A 25 -7.70 -5.66 11.45
CA VAL A 25 -6.91 -4.70 12.23
C VAL A 25 -7.53 -3.32 12.12
N SER A 26 -7.01 -2.36 12.89
CA SER A 26 -7.49 -0.99 12.82
C SER A 26 -6.87 -0.27 11.61
N SER A 27 -7.52 0.81 11.17
CA SER A 27 -6.97 1.65 10.10
C SER A 27 -5.62 2.24 10.51
N LYS A 28 -5.44 2.56 11.78
CA LYS A 28 -4.18 3.07 12.28
C LYS A 28 -3.05 2.07 12.04
N THR A 29 -3.32 0.78 12.25
CA THR A 29 -2.34 -0.27 12.00
C THR A 29 -1.97 -0.31 10.52
N ILE A 30 -2.96 -0.17 9.64
CA ILE A 30 -2.71 -0.15 8.19
C ILE A 30 -1.78 1.01 7.82
N TYR A 31 -2.04 2.22 8.33
CA TYR A 31 -1.21 3.37 8.01
C TYR A 31 0.19 3.28 8.60
N ASN A 32 0.32 2.69 9.78
CA ASN A 32 1.64 2.44 10.36
C ASN A 32 2.45 1.49 9.49
N ASP A 33 1.82 0.42 9.02
CA ASP A 33 2.48 -0.54 8.14
C ASP A 33 2.88 0.11 6.81
N ILE A 34 2.02 0.95 6.26
CA ILE A 34 2.33 1.67 5.03
C ILE A 34 3.58 2.54 5.21
N SER A 35 3.70 3.21 6.34
CA SER A 35 4.86 4.04 6.62
C SER A 35 6.15 3.21 6.64
N VAL A 36 6.11 2.05 7.28
CA VAL A 36 7.26 1.15 7.34
C VAL A 36 7.61 0.64 5.94
N ILE A 37 6.61 0.22 5.19
CA ILE A 37 6.81 -0.29 3.83
C ILE A 37 7.39 0.80 2.92
N ASN A 38 6.93 2.05 3.07
CA ASN A 38 7.45 3.15 2.27
C ASN A 38 8.94 3.38 2.50
N GLN A 39 9.41 3.24 3.74
CA GLN A 39 10.83 3.36 4.03
C GLN A 39 11.63 2.30 3.29
N TYR A 40 11.09 1.09 3.22
CA TYR A 40 11.71 -0.01 2.49
C TYR A 40 11.71 0.26 0.97
N LEU A 41 10.59 0.75 0.46
CA LEU A 41 10.41 0.95 -0.99
C LEU A 41 11.25 2.08 -1.55
N LYS A 42 11.72 3.01 -0.71
CA LYS A 42 12.58 4.08 -1.18
C LYS A 42 13.83 3.55 -1.89
N ALA A 43 14.34 2.42 -1.45
CA ALA A 43 15.51 1.81 -2.07
C ALA A 43 15.22 1.32 -3.49
N PHE A 44 13.96 1.20 -3.86
CA PHE A 44 13.53 0.72 -5.17
C PHE A 44 12.83 1.80 -5.99
N SER A 45 12.98 3.06 -5.59
CA SER A 45 12.33 4.19 -6.27
C SER A 45 10.81 4.03 -6.36
N SER A 46 10.23 3.42 -5.35
CA SER A 46 8.80 3.13 -5.29
C SER A 46 8.22 3.71 -4.02
N GLU A 47 6.91 3.93 -3.99
CA GLU A 47 6.25 4.36 -2.77
C GLU A 47 4.77 4.06 -2.82
N ILE A 48 4.16 4.00 -1.63
CA ILE A 48 2.72 3.88 -1.49
C ILE A 48 2.14 5.28 -1.33
N LYS A 49 1.15 5.60 -2.14
CA LYS A 49 0.52 6.92 -2.14
C LYS A 49 -0.95 6.82 -1.75
N LYS A 50 -1.49 7.92 -1.25
CA LYS A 50 -2.92 8.05 -0.96
C LYS A 50 -3.53 8.99 -1.99
N LYS A 51 -4.65 8.54 -2.57
CA LYS A 51 -5.40 9.36 -3.50
C LYS A 51 -6.72 9.74 -2.84
N PRO A 52 -6.99 11.03 -2.61
CA PRO A 52 -8.25 11.45 -1.99
C PRO A 52 -9.45 10.87 -2.74
N SER A 53 -10.42 10.35 -2.01
CA SER A 53 -11.65 9.76 -2.54
C SER A 53 -11.46 8.44 -3.27
N MET A 54 -10.23 8.00 -3.52
CA MET A 54 -9.97 6.77 -4.26
C MET A 54 -9.38 5.67 -3.39
N GLY A 55 -8.44 6.01 -2.52
CA GLY A 55 -7.81 5.03 -1.64
C GLY A 55 -6.30 5.04 -1.72
N ILE A 56 -5.71 3.91 -1.36
CA ILE A 56 -4.27 3.72 -1.26
C ILE A 56 -3.81 2.88 -2.46
N TYR A 57 -2.70 3.26 -3.07
CA TYR A 57 -2.14 2.49 -4.16
C TYR A 57 -0.62 2.53 -4.11
N ILE A 58 0.02 1.57 -4.76
CA ILE A 58 1.48 1.52 -4.85
C ILE A 58 1.92 2.01 -6.21
N GLU A 59 2.97 2.84 -6.22
CA GLU A 59 3.58 3.31 -7.45
C GLU A 59 4.97 2.72 -7.54
N ILE A 60 5.20 1.89 -8.54
CA ILE A 60 6.45 1.16 -8.73
C ILE A 60 7.14 1.65 -9.99
N ASP A 61 8.46 1.88 -9.91
CA ASP A 61 9.26 2.20 -11.08
C ASP A 61 9.15 1.05 -12.08
N GLU A 62 8.92 1.35 -13.35
CA GLU A 62 8.66 0.34 -14.37
C GLU A 62 9.76 -0.70 -14.50
N LYS A 63 11.00 -0.32 -14.27
CA LYS A 63 12.11 -1.26 -14.38
C LYS A 63 12.05 -2.36 -13.32
N TYR A 64 11.25 -2.19 -12.26
CA TYR A 64 11.05 -3.19 -11.21
C TYR A 64 9.69 -3.86 -11.29
N LYS A 65 8.92 -3.54 -12.29
CA LYS A 65 7.50 -3.93 -12.36
C LYS A 65 7.30 -5.21 -13.18
N GLU A 66 8.05 -6.16 -12.99
CA GLU A 66 7.86 -7.40 -13.76
C GLU A 66 7.28 -8.55 -12.97
#